data_d7e5087094f9a4764c3f69c842a83527
#
_entry.id   d7e5087094f9a4764c3f69c842a83527
#
_cell.length_a   1.000
_cell.length_b   1.000
_cell.length_c   1.000
_cell.angle_alpha   90.00
_cell.angle_beta   90.00
_cell.angle_gamma   90.00
#
_symmetry.space_group_name_H-M   'P 1'
#
loop_
_entity.id
_entity.type
_entity.pdbx_description
1 polymer ?
#
loop_
_entity_poly.entity_id
_entity_poly.type
_entity_poly.pdbx_seq_one_letter_code
_entity_poly.pdbx_strand_id
1 'polypeptide(L)'
;MKRYFPASQLIINDDGSVFHLHLRPEFLADKIILVGDQDRVNMVASFFDEGSIECDVQSREFHTITGKYKGKRISCISTGIGTDNCDIVLNEIDALANIDFETRTEKAEHRQLEIIRVGTCGGMQEDIPLGTFLVSQKSIGFDGVLAFYEGRDRIADLGFEKALVDYIHSPEKAA
;
A
#
# COMPACT_ATOMS: atom_id res chain seq x y z
N MET A 1 25.63 6.87 -9.55
CA MET A 1 25.04 6.43 -10.84
C MET A 1 23.56 6.18 -10.56
N LYS A 2 22.62 6.73 -11.34
CA LYS A 2 21.18 6.47 -11.13
C LYS A 2 20.87 5.00 -11.42
N ARG A 3 20.05 4.37 -10.60
CA ARG A 3 19.59 3.00 -10.82
C ARG A 3 18.69 2.94 -12.06
N TYR A 4 18.93 2.00 -12.95
CA TYR A 4 18.09 1.73 -14.11
C TYR A 4 17.17 0.54 -13.85
N PHE A 5 15.91 0.65 -14.23
CA PHE A 5 14.90 -0.39 -14.07
C PHE A 5 14.52 -0.99 -15.43
N PRO A 6 15.01 -2.19 -15.78
CA PRO A 6 14.66 -2.82 -17.03
C PRO A 6 13.18 -3.21 -17.10
N ALA A 7 12.67 -3.45 -18.32
CA ALA A 7 11.25 -3.79 -18.52
C ALA A 7 10.82 -5.06 -17.77
N SER A 8 11.76 -5.97 -17.47
CA SER A 8 11.51 -7.17 -16.67
C SER A 8 11.29 -6.90 -15.18
N GLN A 9 11.72 -5.73 -14.67
CA GLN A 9 11.53 -5.33 -13.27
C GLN A 9 10.38 -4.34 -13.09
N LEU A 10 10.17 -3.47 -14.08
CA LEU A 10 9.09 -2.49 -14.07
C LEU A 10 8.38 -2.52 -15.42
N ILE A 11 7.18 -3.09 -15.46
CA ILE A 11 6.34 -3.10 -16.65
C ILE A 11 5.59 -1.75 -16.70
N ILE A 12 5.74 -1.05 -17.81
CA ILE A 12 5.01 0.18 -18.12
C ILE A 12 4.20 -0.12 -19.38
N ASN A 13 2.89 0.14 -19.33
CA ASN A 13 1.99 -0.04 -20.45
C ASN A 13 2.23 1.02 -21.55
N ASP A 14 1.73 0.77 -22.75
CA ASP A 14 1.91 1.68 -23.90
C ASP A 14 1.31 3.07 -23.66
N ASP A 15 0.30 3.17 -22.77
CA ASP A 15 -0.31 4.44 -22.35
C ASP A 15 0.46 5.19 -21.25
N GLY A 16 1.60 4.66 -20.82
CA GLY A 16 2.43 5.23 -19.75
C GLY A 16 1.97 4.90 -18.33
N SER A 17 1.00 4.01 -18.17
CA SER A 17 0.55 3.54 -16.86
C SER A 17 1.40 2.38 -16.33
N VAL A 18 1.39 2.16 -15.00
CA VAL A 18 1.94 0.95 -14.39
C VAL A 18 1.04 -0.25 -14.65
N PHE A 19 1.60 -1.45 -14.56
CA PHE A 19 0.98 -2.66 -15.09
C PHE A 19 -0.28 -3.11 -14.36
N HIS A 20 -0.27 -3.12 -13.03
CA HIS A 20 -1.40 -3.64 -12.26
C HIS A 20 -2.44 -2.57 -11.96
N LEU A 21 -2.01 -1.40 -11.47
CA LEU A 21 -2.92 -0.31 -11.12
C LEU A 21 -3.48 0.42 -12.35
N HIS A 22 -2.87 0.29 -13.52
CA HIS A 22 -3.18 1.09 -14.72
C HIS A 22 -3.23 2.60 -14.44
N LEU A 23 -2.47 3.04 -13.43
CA LEU A 23 -2.37 4.44 -13.03
C LEU A 23 -1.16 5.10 -13.67
N ARG A 24 -1.31 6.34 -14.13
CA ARG A 24 -0.22 7.15 -14.64
C ARG A 24 0.35 8.06 -13.56
N PRO A 25 1.65 8.45 -13.64
CA PRO A 25 2.32 9.24 -12.61
C PRO A 25 1.62 10.55 -12.23
N GLU A 26 1.03 11.25 -13.21
CA GLU A 26 0.34 12.52 -13.00
C GLU A 26 -0.93 12.41 -12.16
N PHE A 27 -1.53 11.23 -12.10
CA PHE A 27 -2.76 10.99 -11.34
C PHE A 27 -2.52 10.56 -9.89
N LEU A 28 -1.28 10.23 -9.51
CA LEU A 28 -0.98 9.88 -8.12
C LEU A 28 -0.83 11.14 -7.26
N ALA A 29 -1.63 11.24 -6.19
CA ALA A 29 -1.46 12.26 -5.15
C ALA A 29 -0.37 11.86 -4.14
N ASP A 30 0.18 12.83 -3.40
CA ASP A 30 1.14 12.55 -2.32
C ASP A 30 0.46 12.00 -1.06
N LYS A 31 -0.83 12.28 -0.88
CA LYS A 31 -1.66 11.75 0.20
C LYS A 31 -2.51 10.60 -0.31
N ILE A 32 -2.34 9.44 0.30
CA ILE A 32 -2.92 8.20 -0.19
C ILE A 32 -3.69 7.50 0.92
N ILE A 33 -4.94 7.14 0.62
CA ILE A 33 -5.75 6.27 1.46
C ILE A 33 -5.78 4.90 0.78
N LEU A 34 -5.27 3.87 1.46
CA LEU A 34 -5.39 2.49 1.03
C LEU A 34 -6.59 1.83 1.72
N VAL A 35 -7.38 1.12 0.93
CA VAL A 35 -8.50 0.31 1.41
C VAL A 35 -8.39 -1.12 0.85
N GLY A 36 -9.05 -2.09 1.46
CA GLY A 36 -8.99 -3.47 0.97
C GLY A 36 -9.92 -3.75 -0.21
N ASP A 37 -11.00 -3.01 -0.32
CA ASP A 37 -12.15 -3.29 -1.19
C ASP A 37 -12.39 -2.15 -2.18
N GLN A 38 -12.76 -2.50 -3.44
CA GLN A 38 -13.02 -1.52 -4.50
C GLN A 38 -14.25 -0.63 -4.19
N ASP A 39 -15.30 -1.21 -3.60
CA ASP A 39 -16.51 -0.44 -3.27
C ASP A 39 -16.21 0.61 -2.19
N ARG A 40 -15.23 0.34 -1.33
CA ARG A 40 -14.79 1.30 -0.32
C ARG A 40 -14.05 2.48 -0.94
N VAL A 41 -13.42 2.31 -2.10
CA VAL A 41 -12.84 3.45 -2.86
C VAL A 41 -13.96 4.41 -3.26
N ASN A 42 -15.07 3.89 -3.79
CA ASN A 42 -16.26 4.70 -4.12
C ASN A 42 -16.82 5.42 -2.89
N MET A 43 -16.89 4.72 -1.75
CA MET A 43 -17.33 5.32 -0.50
C MET A 43 -16.44 6.50 -0.06
N VAL A 44 -15.12 6.35 -0.13
CA VAL A 44 -14.19 7.44 0.20
C VAL A 44 -14.31 8.58 -0.81
N ALA A 45 -14.41 8.27 -2.10
CA ALA A 45 -14.55 9.27 -3.16
C ALA A 45 -15.87 10.07 -3.06
N SER A 46 -16.91 9.50 -2.45
CA SER A 46 -18.17 10.23 -2.20
C SER A 46 -18.03 11.43 -1.25
N PHE A 47 -16.92 11.51 -0.50
CA PHE A 47 -16.58 12.65 0.34
C PHE A 47 -15.71 13.70 -0.38
N PHE A 48 -15.28 13.44 -1.62
CA PHE A 48 -14.46 14.40 -2.36
C PHE A 48 -15.27 15.63 -2.78
N ASP A 49 -14.57 16.73 -2.94
CA ASP A 49 -15.15 17.99 -3.35
C ASP A 49 -15.83 17.82 -4.73
N GLU A 50 -16.99 18.40 -4.92
CA GLU A 50 -17.78 18.28 -6.16
C GLU A 50 -16.96 18.69 -7.38
N GLY A 51 -16.96 17.85 -8.43
CA GLY A 51 -16.22 18.10 -9.67
C GLY A 51 -14.69 18.02 -9.54
N SER A 52 -14.17 17.53 -8.42
CA SER A 52 -12.72 17.50 -8.19
C SER A 52 -12.03 16.19 -8.60
N ILE A 53 -12.79 15.19 -9.04
CA ILE A 53 -12.22 13.89 -9.46
C ILE A 53 -11.37 14.12 -10.72
N GLU A 54 -10.10 13.74 -10.62
CA GLU A 54 -9.09 13.87 -11.68
C GLU A 54 -8.92 12.56 -12.47
N CYS A 55 -9.07 11.43 -11.79
CA CYS A 55 -9.08 10.12 -12.43
C CYS A 55 -9.94 9.13 -11.63
N ASP A 56 -10.46 8.15 -12.35
CA ASP A 56 -11.19 6.99 -11.84
C ASP A 56 -10.77 5.80 -12.71
N VAL A 57 -9.90 4.95 -12.19
CA VAL A 57 -9.28 3.86 -12.93
C VAL A 57 -9.44 2.55 -12.17
N GLN A 58 -10.01 1.55 -12.84
CA GLN A 58 -10.17 0.21 -12.30
C GLN A 58 -9.45 -0.80 -13.17
N SER A 59 -8.64 -1.64 -12.54
CA SER A 59 -7.92 -2.73 -13.19
C SER A 59 -7.79 -3.89 -12.21
N ARG A 60 -8.26 -5.05 -12.61
CA ARG A 60 -8.29 -6.26 -11.77
C ARG A 60 -9.02 -5.99 -10.44
N GLU A 61 -8.39 -6.32 -9.30
CA GLU A 61 -8.86 -6.01 -7.94
C GLU A 61 -8.50 -4.60 -7.46
N PHE A 62 -7.77 -3.85 -8.27
CA PHE A 62 -7.31 -2.51 -7.94
C PHE A 62 -8.26 -1.45 -8.52
N HIS A 63 -8.64 -0.51 -7.70
CA HIS A 63 -9.42 0.65 -8.08
C HIS A 63 -8.78 1.89 -7.49
N THR A 64 -8.53 2.89 -8.31
CA THR A 64 -7.94 4.17 -7.88
C THR A 64 -8.85 5.31 -8.27
N ILE A 65 -9.22 6.13 -7.30
CA ILE A 65 -9.87 7.43 -7.55
C ILE A 65 -9.00 8.52 -6.93
N THR A 66 -8.62 9.50 -7.73
CA THR A 66 -7.91 10.70 -7.28
C THR A 66 -8.79 11.92 -7.42
N GLY A 67 -8.88 12.71 -6.37
CA GLY A 67 -9.67 13.93 -6.31
C GLY A 67 -9.22 14.82 -5.16
N LYS A 68 -10.10 15.73 -4.72
CA LYS A 68 -9.80 16.64 -3.61
C LYS A 68 -10.79 16.46 -2.48
N TYR A 69 -10.31 16.52 -1.26
CA TYR A 69 -11.14 16.63 -0.06
C TYR A 69 -10.74 17.89 0.71
N LYS A 70 -11.65 18.83 0.85
CA LYS A 70 -11.40 20.16 1.43
C LYS A 70 -10.18 20.85 0.81
N GLY A 71 -10.12 20.79 -0.52
CA GLY A 71 -9.04 21.35 -1.34
C GLY A 71 -7.72 20.56 -1.32
N LYS A 72 -7.57 19.51 -0.53
CA LYS A 72 -6.36 18.67 -0.48
C LYS A 72 -6.49 17.53 -1.48
N ARG A 73 -5.49 17.36 -2.35
CA ARG A 73 -5.43 16.28 -3.33
C ARG A 73 -5.15 14.96 -2.65
N ILE A 74 -5.96 13.93 -2.91
CA ILE A 74 -5.91 12.61 -2.29
C ILE A 74 -6.16 11.55 -3.35
N SER A 75 -5.39 10.48 -3.32
CA SER A 75 -5.69 9.23 -4.05
C SER A 75 -6.25 8.20 -3.07
N CYS A 76 -7.38 7.60 -3.39
CA CYS A 76 -7.89 6.41 -2.70
C CYS A 76 -7.66 5.20 -3.59
N ILE A 77 -7.01 4.15 -3.05
CA ILE A 77 -6.59 2.99 -3.83
C ILE A 77 -7.00 1.72 -3.08
N SER A 78 -7.67 0.79 -3.77
CA SER A 78 -7.91 -0.55 -3.21
C SER A 78 -6.69 -1.44 -3.38
N THR A 79 -6.39 -2.24 -2.36
CA THR A 79 -5.29 -3.20 -2.40
C THR A 79 -5.74 -4.62 -2.73
N GLY A 80 -7.05 -4.90 -2.71
CA GLY A 80 -7.51 -6.28 -2.70
C GLY A 80 -7.13 -6.99 -1.40
N ILE A 81 -7.04 -8.32 -1.43
CA ILE A 81 -6.78 -9.19 -0.30
C ILE A 81 -5.37 -9.77 -0.41
N GLY A 82 -4.70 -9.86 0.73
CA GLY A 82 -3.39 -10.49 0.87
C GLY A 82 -2.22 -9.52 0.84
N THR A 83 -1.10 -9.99 1.36
CA THR A 83 0.14 -9.21 1.47
C THR A 83 0.81 -8.99 0.11
N ASP A 84 0.70 -9.97 -0.80
CA ASP A 84 1.25 -9.88 -2.15
C ASP A 84 0.62 -8.73 -2.94
N ASN A 85 -0.70 -8.55 -2.83
CA ASN A 85 -1.39 -7.43 -3.45
C ASN A 85 -0.98 -6.08 -2.84
N CYS A 86 -0.82 -6.03 -1.51
CA CYS A 86 -0.30 -4.82 -0.85
C CYS A 86 1.12 -4.50 -1.34
N ASP A 87 1.96 -5.52 -1.52
CA ASP A 87 3.32 -5.38 -2.04
C ASP A 87 3.32 -4.81 -3.47
N ILE A 88 2.51 -5.36 -4.36
CA ILE A 88 2.32 -4.85 -5.73
C ILE A 88 1.93 -3.36 -5.70
N VAL A 89 0.90 -3.01 -4.91
CA VAL A 89 0.40 -1.63 -4.82
C VAL A 89 1.49 -0.68 -4.35
N LEU A 90 2.22 -1.03 -3.27
CA LEU A 90 3.26 -0.17 -2.71
C LEU A 90 4.43 0.01 -3.67
N ASN A 91 4.86 -1.05 -4.36
CA ASN A 91 5.93 -0.95 -5.37
C ASN A 91 5.51 -0.10 -6.58
N GLU A 92 4.29 -0.26 -7.07
CA GLU A 92 3.81 0.55 -8.20
C GLU A 92 3.56 2.00 -7.83
N ILE A 93 3.09 2.29 -6.61
CA ILE A 93 2.97 3.66 -6.07
C ILE A 93 4.36 4.32 -5.98
N ASP A 94 5.36 3.60 -5.47
CA ASP A 94 6.73 4.13 -5.40
C ASP A 94 7.29 4.38 -6.80
N ALA A 95 7.08 3.47 -7.74
CA ALA A 95 7.48 3.66 -9.12
C ALA A 95 6.85 4.89 -9.76
N LEU A 96 5.53 5.09 -9.59
CA LEU A 96 4.81 6.27 -10.07
C LEU A 96 5.37 7.58 -9.49
N ALA A 97 5.73 7.55 -8.20
CA ALA A 97 6.27 8.71 -7.51
C ALA A 97 7.71 9.03 -7.90
N ASN A 98 8.58 8.01 -7.98
CA ASN A 98 10.02 8.17 -7.86
C ASN A 98 10.83 7.67 -9.04
N ILE A 99 10.20 7.04 -10.05
CA ILE A 99 10.86 6.61 -11.27
C ILE A 99 10.41 7.49 -12.45
N ASP A 100 11.37 7.92 -13.23
CA ASP A 100 11.13 8.54 -14.54
C ASP A 100 10.89 7.42 -15.57
N PHE A 101 9.68 7.37 -16.12
CA PHE A 101 9.27 6.28 -17.00
C PHE A 101 9.87 6.37 -18.41
N GLU A 102 10.27 7.56 -18.85
CA GLU A 102 10.94 7.74 -20.15
C GLU A 102 12.37 7.20 -20.10
N THR A 103 13.12 7.57 -19.06
CA THR A 103 14.52 7.15 -18.89
C THR A 103 14.65 5.82 -18.13
N ARG A 104 13.57 5.37 -17.48
CA ARG A 104 13.53 4.20 -16.60
C ARG A 104 14.56 4.25 -15.48
N THR A 105 14.79 5.44 -14.93
CA THR A 105 15.75 5.67 -13.84
C THR A 105 15.09 6.38 -12.67
N GLU A 106 15.71 6.28 -11.51
CA GLU A 106 15.30 7.05 -10.33
C GLU A 106 15.31 8.55 -10.65
N LYS A 107 14.26 9.26 -10.20
CA LYS A 107 14.22 10.73 -10.23
C LYS A 107 15.29 11.31 -9.32
N ALA A 108 15.80 12.51 -9.63
CA ALA A 108 16.78 13.18 -8.78
C ALA A 108 16.19 13.63 -7.44
N GLU A 109 14.91 14.02 -7.48
CA GLU A 109 14.15 14.41 -6.30
C GLU A 109 13.04 13.39 -6.08
N HIS A 110 13.05 12.74 -4.90
CA HIS A 110 12.05 11.78 -4.54
C HIS A 110 10.85 12.48 -3.89
N ARG A 111 9.66 12.09 -4.32
CA ARG A 111 8.40 12.47 -3.67
C ARG A 111 8.25 11.68 -2.37
N GLN A 112 7.91 12.37 -1.30
CA GLN A 112 7.52 11.74 -0.06
C GLN A 112 6.01 11.53 -0.05
N LEU A 113 5.58 10.28 0.11
CA LEU A 113 4.17 9.90 0.15
C LEU A 113 3.70 9.73 1.58
N GLU A 114 2.52 10.26 1.88
CA GLU A 114 1.82 10.05 3.14
C GLU A 114 0.73 8.99 2.92
N ILE A 115 0.92 7.79 3.47
CA ILE A 115 0.02 6.66 3.22
C ILE A 115 -0.69 6.26 4.52
N ILE A 116 -2.01 6.18 4.48
CA ILE A 116 -2.85 5.63 5.55
C ILE A 116 -3.64 4.45 5.00
N ARG A 117 -3.61 3.30 5.68
CA ARG A 117 -4.51 2.18 5.36
C ARG A 117 -5.69 2.15 6.32
N VAL A 118 -6.88 2.20 5.74
CA VAL A 118 -8.15 2.08 6.47
C VAL A 118 -8.76 0.71 6.18
N GLY A 119 -8.92 -0.07 7.21
CA GLY A 119 -9.43 -1.43 7.10
C GLY A 119 -10.37 -1.80 8.25
N THR A 120 -10.73 -3.06 8.29
CA THR A 120 -11.47 -3.67 9.39
C THR A 120 -10.64 -4.80 9.98
N CYS A 121 -10.81 -5.08 11.26
CA CYS A 121 -10.19 -6.21 11.94
C CYS A 121 -11.18 -6.88 12.90
N GLY A 122 -10.93 -8.12 13.24
CA GLY A 122 -11.63 -8.79 14.33
C GLY A 122 -11.14 -8.26 15.68
N GLY A 123 -12.05 -8.02 16.61
CA GLY A 123 -11.72 -7.78 18.02
C GLY A 123 -11.43 -9.11 18.70
N MET A 124 -10.29 -9.21 19.36
CA MET A 124 -9.88 -10.42 20.10
C MET A 124 -9.99 -10.27 21.62
N GLN A 125 -10.39 -9.11 22.10
CA GLN A 125 -10.56 -8.81 23.53
C GLN A 125 -12.03 -8.57 23.84
N GLU A 126 -12.52 -9.11 24.95
CA GLU A 126 -13.92 -9.02 25.36
C GLU A 126 -14.36 -7.59 25.69
N ASP A 127 -13.41 -6.76 26.11
CA ASP A 127 -13.64 -5.36 26.50
C ASP A 127 -13.57 -4.36 25.33
N ILE A 128 -13.38 -4.84 24.09
CA ILE A 128 -13.36 -3.98 22.90
C ILE A 128 -14.72 -4.06 22.17
N PRO A 129 -15.58 -3.03 22.26
CA PRO A 129 -16.85 -3.00 21.56
C PRO A 129 -16.71 -2.95 20.04
N LEU A 130 -17.75 -3.44 19.34
CA LEU A 130 -17.85 -3.27 17.89
C LEU A 130 -17.81 -1.78 17.53
N GLY A 131 -17.11 -1.45 16.44
CA GLY A 131 -16.95 -0.08 15.96
C GLY A 131 -15.84 0.73 16.66
N THR A 132 -15.08 0.10 17.56
CA THR A 132 -13.90 0.74 18.15
C THR A 132 -12.84 1.02 17.10
N PHE A 133 -12.29 2.25 17.10
CA PHE A 133 -11.14 2.59 16.27
C PHE A 133 -9.85 2.04 16.87
N LEU A 134 -9.13 1.26 16.07
CA LEU A 134 -7.85 0.67 16.47
C LEU A 134 -6.72 1.23 15.59
N VAL A 135 -5.60 1.57 16.21
CA VAL A 135 -4.35 1.92 15.53
C VAL A 135 -3.30 0.90 15.91
N SER A 136 -2.78 0.17 14.94
CA SER A 136 -1.76 -0.86 15.19
C SER A 136 -0.43 -0.22 15.58
N GLN A 137 0.10 -0.60 16.74
CA GLN A 137 1.46 -0.26 17.12
C GLN A 137 2.48 -1.23 16.50
N LYS A 138 2.12 -2.51 16.43
CA LYS A 138 2.92 -3.58 15.81
C LYS A 138 1.99 -4.49 15.01
N SER A 139 2.53 -5.08 13.95
CA SER A 139 1.85 -6.10 13.14
C SER A 139 2.75 -7.31 13.00
N ILE A 140 2.16 -8.50 13.00
CA ILE A 140 2.85 -9.76 12.79
C ILE A 140 2.44 -10.28 11.41
N GLY A 141 3.40 -10.48 10.52
CA GLY A 141 3.20 -11.12 9.22
C GLY A 141 3.75 -12.55 9.23
N PHE A 142 2.93 -13.51 8.82
CA PHE A 142 3.33 -14.91 8.64
C PHE A 142 3.63 -15.26 7.17
N ASP A 143 3.55 -14.28 6.29
CA ASP A 143 3.71 -14.42 4.84
C ASP A 143 5.18 -14.42 4.36
N GLY A 144 6.08 -13.81 5.14
CA GLY A 144 7.49 -13.72 4.83
C GLY A 144 7.86 -12.62 3.80
N VAL A 145 6.93 -11.79 3.33
CA VAL A 145 7.20 -10.75 2.31
C VAL A 145 8.33 -9.83 2.72
N LEU A 146 8.37 -9.40 3.99
CA LEU A 146 9.45 -8.53 4.49
C LEU A 146 10.86 -9.14 4.40
N ALA A 147 10.98 -10.47 4.31
CA ALA A 147 12.28 -11.13 4.18
C ALA A 147 12.96 -10.84 2.84
N PHE A 148 12.20 -10.39 1.82
CA PHE A 148 12.72 -10.00 0.51
C PHE A 148 13.19 -8.56 0.43
N TYR A 149 12.99 -7.76 1.50
CA TYR A 149 13.35 -6.34 1.52
C TYR A 149 14.68 -6.10 2.25
N GLU A 150 15.57 -5.33 1.60
CA GLU A 150 16.80 -4.87 2.24
C GLU A 150 16.47 -3.96 3.43
N GLY A 151 17.20 -4.16 4.51
CA GLY A 151 17.03 -3.34 5.72
C GLY A 151 15.84 -3.73 6.60
N ARG A 152 15.22 -4.90 6.38
CA ARG A 152 14.16 -5.47 7.21
C ARG A 152 14.48 -5.36 8.71
N ASP A 153 15.70 -5.70 9.10
CA ASP A 153 16.13 -5.74 10.51
C ASP A 153 16.20 -4.36 11.18
N ARG A 154 16.14 -3.27 10.40
CA ARG A 154 16.09 -1.91 10.94
C ARG A 154 14.69 -1.49 11.39
N ILE A 155 13.65 -2.16 10.87
CA ILE A 155 12.24 -1.86 11.15
C ILE A 155 11.54 -2.97 11.94
N ALA A 156 12.04 -4.21 11.88
CA ALA A 156 11.48 -5.35 12.60
C ALA A 156 11.85 -5.31 14.09
N ASP A 157 10.91 -5.71 14.94
CA ASP A 157 11.19 -5.98 16.36
C ASP A 157 11.75 -7.41 16.51
N LEU A 158 13.07 -7.53 16.31
CA LEU A 158 13.76 -8.83 16.35
C LEU A 158 13.63 -9.54 17.70
N GLY A 159 13.51 -8.78 18.79
CA GLY A 159 13.32 -9.34 20.13
C GLY A 159 11.94 -9.99 20.26
N PHE A 160 10.91 -9.30 19.79
CA PHE A 160 9.55 -9.84 19.78
C PHE A 160 9.41 -11.03 18.82
N GLU A 161 10.01 -10.94 17.63
CA GLU A 161 10.04 -12.04 16.65
C GLU A 161 10.67 -13.30 17.27
N LYS A 162 11.85 -13.15 17.89
CA LYS A 162 12.48 -14.28 18.58
C LYS A 162 11.61 -14.88 19.66
N ALA A 163 11.01 -14.06 20.51
CA ALA A 163 10.13 -14.52 21.57
C ALA A 163 8.92 -15.29 21.03
N LEU A 164 8.34 -14.84 19.91
CA LEU A 164 7.24 -15.53 19.25
C LEU A 164 7.67 -16.88 18.68
N VAL A 165 8.82 -16.93 18.01
CA VAL A 165 9.38 -18.18 17.46
C VAL A 165 9.66 -19.18 18.59
N ASP A 166 10.32 -18.74 19.66
CA ASP A 166 10.60 -19.58 20.81
C ASP A 166 9.31 -20.13 21.46
N TYR A 167 8.26 -19.30 21.54
CA TYR A 167 6.95 -19.71 22.05
C TYR A 167 6.26 -20.76 21.15
N ILE A 168 6.26 -20.57 19.83
CA ILE A 168 5.65 -21.49 18.87
C ILE A 168 6.37 -22.86 18.91
N HIS A 169 7.68 -22.87 19.07
CA HIS A 169 8.49 -24.08 19.12
C HIS A 169 8.66 -24.66 20.54
N SER A 170 7.98 -24.10 21.55
CA SER A 170 8.09 -24.62 22.92
C SER A 170 7.48 -26.02 23.02
N PRO A 171 8.07 -26.93 23.84
CA PRO A 171 7.57 -28.29 24.02
C PRO A 171 6.13 -28.35 24.54
N GLU A 172 5.70 -27.34 25.27
CA GLU A 172 4.35 -27.23 25.85
C GLU A 172 3.25 -27.05 24.77
N LYS A 173 3.64 -26.63 23.55
CA LYS A 173 2.73 -26.46 22.41
C LYS A 173 2.79 -27.60 21.40
N ALA A 174 3.75 -28.52 21.53
CA ALA A 174 3.91 -29.68 20.67
C ALA A 174 3.08 -30.91 21.15
N ALA A 175 2.36 -30.78 22.25
CA ALA A 175 1.44 -31.76 22.81
C ALA A 175 -0.01 -31.29 22.56
#